data_48719a14637bb3ed9f8d2bb31f26908c
#
_entry.id   48719a14637bb3ed9f8d2bb31f26908c
#
_cell.length_a   1.000
_cell.length_b   1.000
_cell.length_c   1.000
_cell.angle_alpha   90.00
_cell.angle_beta   90.00
_cell.angle_gamma   90.00
#
_symmetry.space_group_name_H-M   'P 1'
#
loop_
_entity.id
_entity.type
_entity.pdbx_description
1 polymer ?
#
loop_
_entity_poly.entity_id
_entity_poly.type
_entity_poly.pdbx_seq_one_letter_code
_entity_poly.pdbx_strand_id
1 'polypeptide(L)'
;MTVRPGAEVTGMSGPAALPRRNGELVFEAPWQGRVFGMALAVVERLGVPWAEFQRRLIAEIAAHPDAPYYDSWLDALERLVLEHGLATSEELVR
;
A
#
# COMPACT_ATOMS: atom_id res chain seq x y z
N MET A 1 -1.27 18.61 2.86
CA MET A 1 -2.59 18.17 2.38
C MET A 1 -2.92 16.80 2.95
N THR A 2 -4.11 16.65 3.49
CA THR A 2 -4.54 15.39 4.09
C THR A 2 -5.12 14.48 3.01
N VAL A 3 -4.57 13.27 2.91
CA VAL A 3 -5.10 12.26 1.99
C VAL A 3 -6.13 11.45 2.74
N ARG A 4 -7.33 11.33 2.18
CA ARG A 4 -8.40 10.55 2.77
C ARG A 4 -8.60 9.27 1.95
N PRO A 5 -8.61 8.10 2.62
CA PRO A 5 -8.88 6.87 1.89
C PRO A 5 -10.32 6.83 1.41
N GLY A 6 -10.51 6.45 0.15
CA GLY A 6 -11.82 6.23 -0.40
C GLY A 6 -12.40 4.88 -0.01
N ALA A 7 -13.63 4.63 -0.42
CA ALA A 7 -14.32 3.38 -0.08
C ALA A 7 -13.59 2.16 -0.64
N GLU A 8 -12.99 2.28 -1.82
CA GLU A 8 -12.23 1.17 -2.41
C GLU A 8 -11.02 0.78 -1.57
N VAL A 9 -10.43 1.72 -0.84
CA VAL A 9 -9.29 1.42 0.05
C VAL A 9 -9.78 0.82 1.36
N THR A 10 -10.73 1.49 2.01
CA THR A 10 -11.21 1.06 3.33
C THR A 10 -12.08 -0.18 3.25
N GLY A 11 -12.64 -0.48 2.07
CA GLY A 11 -13.51 -1.63 1.86
C GLY A 11 -12.81 -2.86 1.32
N MET A 12 -11.47 -2.86 1.23
CA MET A 12 -10.75 -4.05 0.80
C MET A 12 -11.07 -5.23 1.71
N SER A 13 -11.21 -6.41 1.13
CA SER A 13 -11.55 -7.63 1.86
C SER A 13 -10.56 -8.74 1.54
N GLY A 14 -10.69 -9.89 2.20
CA GLY A 14 -9.82 -11.01 2.00
C GLY A 14 -8.38 -10.70 2.47
N PRO A 15 -7.37 -11.25 1.78
CA PRO A 15 -5.97 -11.07 2.18
C PRO A 15 -5.52 -9.61 2.21
N ALA A 16 -6.15 -8.74 1.41
CA ALA A 16 -5.77 -7.33 1.34
C ALA A 16 -6.48 -6.45 2.38
N ALA A 17 -7.38 -7.03 3.18
CA ALA A 17 -8.14 -6.25 4.17
C ALA A 17 -7.22 -5.56 5.16
N LEU A 18 -7.50 -4.28 5.44
CA LEU A 18 -6.73 -3.51 6.39
C LEU A 18 -6.92 -4.02 7.82
N PRO A 19 -5.85 -4.11 8.63
CA PRO A 19 -5.99 -4.48 10.03
C PRO A 19 -6.84 -3.46 10.79
N ARG A 20 -7.77 -3.97 11.59
CA ARG A 20 -8.68 -3.11 12.36
C ARG A 20 -8.82 -3.64 13.79
N ARG A 21 -9.12 -2.71 14.69
CA ARG A 21 -9.51 -3.03 16.06
C ARG A 21 -10.71 -2.16 16.39
N ASN A 22 -11.83 -2.82 16.76
CA ASN A 22 -13.09 -2.12 17.04
C ASN A 22 -13.53 -1.20 15.88
N GLY A 23 -13.29 -1.67 14.62
CA GLY A 23 -13.69 -0.93 13.44
C GLY A 23 -12.72 0.15 13.00
N GLU A 24 -11.70 0.46 13.80
CA GLU A 24 -10.73 1.50 13.46
C GLU A 24 -9.46 0.89 12.88
N LEU A 25 -8.83 1.61 11.94
CA LEU A 25 -7.55 1.18 11.37
C LEU A 25 -6.48 1.18 12.45
N VAL A 26 -5.62 0.15 12.44
CA VAL A 26 -4.55 -0.02 13.42
C VAL A 26 -3.20 0.04 12.74
N PHE A 27 -2.31 0.89 13.27
CA PHE A 27 -0.91 0.92 12.88
C PHE A 27 -0.08 0.65 14.13
N GLU A 28 0.74 -0.41 14.09
CA GLU A 28 1.55 -0.78 15.24
C GLU A 28 2.80 0.06 15.40
N ALA A 29 3.22 0.75 14.33
CA ALA A 29 4.39 1.61 14.34
C ALA A 29 4.14 2.79 13.40
N PRO A 30 4.78 3.95 13.66
CA PRO A 30 4.56 5.14 12.82
C PRO A 30 4.87 4.94 11.35
N TRP A 31 5.86 4.10 11.00
CA TRP A 31 6.22 3.88 9.60
C TRP A 31 5.07 3.24 8.80
N GLN A 32 4.23 2.46 9.45
CA GLN A 32 3.10 1.81 8.79
C GLN A 32 2.07 2.84 8.31
N GLY A 33 1.77 3.82 9.15
CA GLY A 33 0.88 4.92 8.76
C GLY A 33 1.47 5.75 7.64
N ARG A 34 2.79 5.95 7.65
CA ARG A 34 3.47 6.68 6.57
C ARG A 34 3.40 5.92 5.24
N VAL A 35 3.62 4.62 5.26
CA VAL A 35 3.51 3.79 4.05
C VAL A 35 2.07 3.84 3.52
N PHE A 36 1.10 3.72 4.40
CA PHE A 36 -0.31 3.80 4.04
C PHE A 36 -0.62 5.12 3.33
N GLY A 37 -0.25 6.24 3.94
CA GLY A 37 -0.48 7.56 3.37
C GLY A 37 0.28 7.78 2.07
N MET A 38 1.51 7.28 1.99
CA MET A 38 2.33 7.40 0.79
C MET A 38 1.72 6.64 -0.39
N ALA A 39 1.19 5.43 -0.14
CA ALA A 39 0.54 4.65 -1.19
C ALA A 39 -0.68 5.39 -1.74
N LEU A 40 -1.50 5.98 -0.86
CA LEU A 40 -2.65 6.76 -1.28
C LEU A 40 -2.23 7.95 -2.13
N ALA A 41 -1.20 8.67 -1.69
CA ALA A 41 -0.71 9.86 -2.39
C ALA A 41 -0.13 9.51 -3.77
N VAL A 42 0.64 8.43 -3.85
CA VAL A 42 1.26 8.00 -5.10
C VAL A 42 0.20 7.57 -6.12
N VAL A 43 -0.78 6.77 -5.68
CA VAL A 43 -1.87 6.33 -6.57
C VAL A 43 -2.62 7.54 -7.11
N GLU A 44 -2.94 8.51 -6.25
CA GLU A 44 -3.62 9.73 -6.66
C GLU A 44 -2.77 10.52 -7.66
N ARG A 45 -1.48 10.68 -7.36
CA ARG A 45 -0.58 11.44 -8.23
C ARG A 45 -0.42 10.79 -9.60
N LEU A 46 -0.40 9.45 -9.65
CA LEU A 46 -0.31 8.72 -10.92
C LEU A 46 -1.62 8.75 -11.69
N GLY A 47 -2.73 9.05 -11.02
CA GLY A 47 -4.04 9.04 -11.66
C GLY A 47 -4.50 7.66 -12.08
N VAL A 48 -4.01 6.62 -11.41
CA VAL A 48 -4.42 5.23 -11.71
C VAL A 48 -5.49 4.77 -10.75
N PRO A 49 -6.30 3.77 -11.14
CA PRO A 49 -7.30 3.21 -10.22
C PRO A 49 -6.63 2.55 -9.02
N TRP A 50 -7.28 2.60 -7.87
CA TRP A 50 -6.77 1.92 -6.68
C TRP A 50 -6.51 0.43 -6.93
N ALA A 51 -7.29 -0.19 -7.80
CA ALA A 51 -7.11 -1.59 -8.18
C ALA A 51 -5.70 -1.91 -8.68
N GLU A 52 -5.00 -0.92 -9.24
CA GLU A 52 -3.61 -1.10 -9.67
C GLU A 52 -2.69 -1.40 -8.49
N PHE A 53 -2.85 -0.65 -7.40
CA PHE A 53 -2.08 -0.91 -6.19
C PHE A 53 -2.57 -2.20 -5.52
N GLN A 54 -3.88 -2.36 -5.41
CA GLN A 54 -4.47 -3.53 -4.73
C GLN A 54 -4.01 -4.83 -5.37
N ARG A 55 -3.93 -4.89 -6.69
CA ARG A 55 -3.48 -6.07 -7.41
C ARG A 55 -2.05 -6.43 -7.02
N ARG A 56 -1.18 -5.43 -6.92
CA ARG A 56 0.21 -5.64 -6.51
C ARG A 56 0.31 -6.05 -5.05
N LEU A 57 -0.51 -5.45 -4.20
CA LEU A 57 -0.56 -5.80 -2.78
C LEU A 57 -0.96 -7.27 -2.61
N ILE A 58 -2.00 -7.71 -3.31
CA ILE A 58 -2.45 -9.10 -3.23
C ILE A 58 -1.34 -10.04 -3.70
N ALA A 59 -0.64 -9.68 -4.77
CA ALA A 59 0.46 -10.49 -5.28
C ALA A 59 1.61 -10.61 -4.28
N GLU A 60 1.96 -9.50 -3.61
CA GLU A 60 3.02 -9.51 -2.61
C GLU A 60 2.63 -10.34 -1.38
N ILE A 61 1.39 -10.24 -0.94
CA ILE A 61 0.90 -11.04 0.18
C ILE A 61 0.95 -12.53 -0.18
N ALA A 62 0.55 -12.88 -1.40
CA ALA A 62 0.58 -14.27 -1.85
C ALA A 62 2.01 -14.80 -1.96
N ALA A 63 2.95 -13.95 -2.40
CA ALA A 63 4.36 -14.35 -2.54
C ALA A 63 5.06 -14.48 -1.19
N HIS A 64 4.62 -13.72 -0.18
CA HIS A 64 5.25 -13.68 1.14
C HIS A 64 4.19 -13.76 2.25
N PRO A 65 3.50 -14.91 2.36
CA PRO A 65 2.35 -15.01 3.29
C PRO A 65 2.71 -14.86 4.76
N ASP A 66 3.98 -15.08 5.12
CA ASP A 66 4.44 -14.96 6.51
C ASP A 66 4.99 -13.57 6.84
N ALA A 67 5.07 -12.67 5.85
CA ALA A 67 5.57 -11.32 6.09
C ALA A 67 4.51 -10.48 6.81
N PRO A 68 4.95 -9.52 7.65
CA PRO A 68 4.01 -8.58 8.25
C PRO A 68 3.21 -7.84 7.18
N TYR A 69 1.95 -7.56 7.46
CA TYR A 69 1.02 -7.01 6.48
C TYR A 69 1.56 -5.75 5.77
N TYR A 70 2.05 -4.77 6.54
CA TYR A 70 2.51 -3.51 5.95
C TYR A 70 3.84 -3.60 5.22
N ASP A 71 4.60 -4.67 5.42
CA ASP A 71 5.78 -4.95 4.60
C ASP A 71 5.35 -5.20 3.15
N SER A 72 4.23 -5.90 2.97
CA SER A 72 3.67 -6.14 1.64
C SER A 72 3.19 -4.84 0.99
N TRP A 73 2.68 -3.89 1.77
CA TRP A 73 2.33 -2.57 1.27
C TRP A 73 3.55 -1.84 0.73
N LEU A 74 4.65 -1.90 1.48
CA LEU A 74 5.89 -1.25 1.05
C LEU A 74 6.41 -1.86 -0.25
N ASP A 75 6.41 -3.19 -0.33
CA ASP A 75 6.87 -3.89 -1.53
C ASP A 75 5.96 -3.59 -2.74
N ALA A 76 4.65 -3.55 -2.52
CA ALA A 76 3.70 -3.21 -3.57
C ALA A 76 3.90 -1.78 -4.06
N LEU A 77 4.14 -0.85 -3.12
CA LEU A 77 4.38 0.55 -3.47
C LEU A 77 5.66 0.70 -4.29
N GLU A 78 6.73 0.02 -3.88
CA GLU A 78 7.99 0.05 -4.64
C GLU A 78 7.78 -0.45 -6.07
N ARG A 79 7.04 -1.55 -6.22
CA ARG A 79 6.77 -2.12 -7.53
C ARG A 79 5.96 -1.14 -8.40
N LEU A 80 4.96 -0.51 -7.82
CA LEU A 80 4.15 0.48 -8.54
C LEU A 80 5.02 1.65 -9.02
N VAL A 81 5.86 2.17 -8.13
CA VAL A 81 6.74 3.29 -8.44
C VAL A 81 7.73 2.93 -9.56
N LEU A 82 8.31 1.74 -9.48
CA LEU A 82 9.27 1.29 -10.51
C LEU A 82 8.58 1.07 -11.85
N GLU A 83 7.42 0.44 -11.86
CA GLU A 83 6.71 0.12 -13.10
C GLU A 83 6.20 1.37 -13.81
N HIS A 84 5.89 2.43 -13.07
CA HIS A 84 5.45 3.70 -13.64
C HIS A 84 6.58 4.70 -13.86
N GLY A 85 7.82 4.29 -13.59
CA GLY A 85 8.98 5.12 -13.88
C GLY A 85 9.15 6.33 -12.98
N LEU A 86 8.53 6.33 -11.79
CA LEU A 86 8.69 7.45 -10.85
C LEU A 86 10.05 7.44 -10.17
N ALA A 87 10.69 6.25 -10.07
CA ALA A 87 12.01 6.10 -9.48
C ALA A 87 12.69 4.88 -10.09
N THR A 88 14.00 4.82 -9.99
CA THR A 88 14.76 3.64 -10.40
C THR A 88 15.04 2.77 -9.17
N SER A 89 15.46 1.52 -9.42
CA SER A 89 15.87 0.64 -8.33
C SER A 89 16.96 1.25 -7.47
N GLU A 90 17.88 1.99 -8.09
CA GLU A 90 18.97 2.64 -7.36
C GLU A 90 18.45 3.74 -6.44
N GLU A 91 17.42 4.47 -6.86
CA GLU A 91 16.81 5.53 -6.05
C GLU A 91 16.05 4.97 -4.85
N LEU A 92 15.64 3.71 -4.92
CA LEU A 92 14.87 3.08 -3.86
C LEU A 92 15.73 2.28 -2.88
N VAL A 93 17.03 2.39 -2.95
CA VAL A 93 17.92 1.71 -2.00
C VAL A 93 17.65 2.22 -0.59
N ARG A 94 17.46 1.29 0.32
CA ARG A 94 17.11 1.57 1.70
C ARG A 94 18.30 1.50 2.63
#